data_4769f143d19d0b3b434eef205d5f51b1
#
_entry.id   4769f143d19d0b3b434eef205d5f51b1
#
_cell.length_a   1.000
_cell.length_b   1.000
_cell.length_c   1.000
_cell.angle_alpha   90.00
_cell.angle_beta   90.00
_cell.angle_gamma   90.00
#
_symmetry.space_group_name_H-M   'P 1'
#
loop_
_entity.id
_entity.type
_entity.pdbx_description
1 polymer ?
#
loop_
_entity_poly.entity_id
_entity_poly.type
_entity_poly.pdbx_seq_one_letter_code
_entity_poly.pdbx_strand_id
1 'polypeptide(L)'
;MVRSDAIVVWLEDVRKGDIRLVGGKCANLGELTAKGVAVPPGFAVTADAFRRFLEETKIGEVIQKTLTNGEGPRDPKQYEEASEEIRKIIESAPMPTDIANEVRSAYRDLERKTSNPQVKVAVRSSATSEDLPDASFAGQQDTYLNVKGEDQLVHYVQKCWSSLYTPRAIFYREEKGFPHEKVLISVGVQKMVDSEVSGVIFTLDPVNGDPSKVIIESCWGLGEALVSGLVRPDRFIVDKGTLQIVHKEIVPKMVEHVPNLETGLTMQRDVPAERRNTASLGDEQVVELARLARDIEDHYQTPQDVEFAVEHSKSGQKVYVVQTRPETFWARMKTPSEGRSPVLDRVVVVQGLAASPGLHAGRAKIVVGLQDAGRMMKEKDILVTRMTNPDWVPYMKIAGAIVTEDGGTTCHAAIVSREMGIPCIVGARNATKLLQTGKEYTVDAKAGVVYQGLVEEVLKPAGVAVQQIPTVIPVTSTRIYVNISLPELAEKVAGRRTRTVSDC
;
A
#
# COMPACT_ATOMS: atom_id res chain seq x y z
N MET A 1 -22.26 -5.80 -19.98
CA MET A 1 -20.99 -5.11 -20.36
C MET A 1 -21.22 -3.62 -20.17
N VAL A 2 -20.39 -2.99 -19.39
CA VAL A 2 -20.39 -1.54 -19.19
C VAL A 2 -20.00 -0.87 -20.52
N ARG A 3 -20.64 0.26 -20.87
CA ARG A 3 -20.27 1.03 -22.07
C ARG A 3 -18.87 1.62 -21.88
N SER A 4 -18.01 1.49 -22.88
CA SER A 4 -16.64 1.99 -22.85
C SER A 4 -16.53 3.52 -22.80
N ASP A 5 -17.61 4.24 -23.10
CA ASP A 5 -17.70 5.72 -23.16
C ASP A 5 -18.47 6.33 -21.97
N ALA A 6 -18.82 5.53 -20.97
CA ALA A 6 -19.56 5.99 -19.81
C ALA A 6 -18.69 6.91 -18.93
N ILE A 7 -19.23 8.05 -18.49
CA ILE A 7 -18.60 8.95 -17.54
C ILE A 7 -18.62 8.38 -16.12
N VAL A 8 -19.77 7.80 -15.75
CA VAL A 8 -20.01 7.21 -14.43
C VAL A 8 -20.50 5.77 -14.57
N VAL A 9 -20.03 4.89 -13.68
CA VAL A 9 -20.44 3.48 -13.60
C VAL A 9 -20.64 3.10 -12.14
N TRP A 10 -21.75 2.41 -11.82
CA TRP A 10 -22.00 1.93 -10.48
C TRP A 10 -21.09 0.75 -10.12
N LEU A 11 -20.60 0.69 -8.87
CA LEU A 11 -19.72 -0.40 -8.42
C LEU A 11 -20.41 -1.77 -8.56
N GLU A 12 -21.71 -1.86 -8.38
CA GLU A 12 -22.50 -3.10 -8.53
C GLU A 12 -22.48 -3.64 -9.96
N ASP A 13 -22.26 -2.77 -10.97
CA ASP A 13 -22.21 -3.15 -12.39
C ASP A 13 -20.78 -3.48 -12.87
N VAL A 14 -19.76 -3.18 -12.07
CA VAL A 14 -18.35 -3.36 -12.41
C VAL A 14 -17.86 -4.76 -12.03
N ARG A 15 -16.92 -5.28 -12.80
CA ARG A 15 -16.27 -6.58 -12.59
C ARG A 15 -14.76 -6.48 -12.71
N LYS A 16 -14.05 -7.51 -12.27
CA LYS A 16 -12.59 -7.65 -12.35
C LYS A 16 -12.01 -7.35 -13.75
N GLY A 17 -12.77 -7.61 -14.81
CA GLY A 17 -12.34 -7.32 -16.21
C GLY A 17 -12.35 -5.84 -16.59
N ASP A 18 -12.96 -4.97 -15.79
CA ASP A 18 -13.19 -3.55 -16.14
C ASP A 18 -12.07 -2.63 -15.64
N ILE A 19 -10.89 -3.17 -15.26
CA ILE A 19 -9.74 -2.41 -14.72
C ILE A 19 -9.36 -1.23 -15.62
N ARG A 20 -9.42 -1.40 -16.96
CA ARG A 20 -9.08 -0.32 -17.89
C ARG A 20 -10.02 0.87 -17.81
N LEU A 21 -11.26 0.64 -17.38
CA LEU A 21 -12.30 1.66 -17.29
C LEU A 21 -12.35 2.31 -15.88
N VAL A 22 -12.23 1.51 -14.83
CA VAL A 22 -12.48 1.96 -13.46
C VAL A 22 -11.28 1.80 -12.51
N GLY A 23 -10.14 1.33 -13.00
CA GLY A 23 -8.95 1.04 -12.19
C GLY A 23 -9.11 -0.18 -11.28
N GLY A 24 -8.02 -0.61 -10.66
CA GLY A 24 -7.95 -1.84 -9.87
C GLY A 24 -8.86 -1.82 -8.64
N LYS A 25 -8.84 -0.73 -7.86
CA LYS A 25 -9.63 -0.62 -6.62
C LYS A 25 -11.14 -0.73 -6.88
N CYS A 26 -11.66 0.02 -7.86
CA CYS A 26 -13.08 -0.01 -8.18
C CYS A 26 -13.50 -1.35 -8.80
N ALA A 27 -12.65 -1.94 -9.65
CA ALA A 27 -12.89 -3.23 -10.25
C ALA A 27 -13.01 -4.35 -9.19
N ASN A 28 -12.10 -4.35 -8.21
CA ASN A 28 -12.13 -5.30 -7.10
C ASN A 28 -13.35 -5.11 -6.19
N LEU A 29 -13.74 -3.87 -5.88
CA LEU A 29 -14.95 -3.61 -5.09
C LEU A 29 -16.22 -4.08 -5.81
N GLY A 30 -16.31 -3.86 -7.11
CA GLY A 30 -17.42 -4.35 -7.92
C GLY A 30 -17.48 -5.87 -7.99
N GLU A 31 -16.34 -6.54 -8.13
CA GLU A 31 -16.23 -7.99 -8.11
C GLU A 31 -16.70 -8.57 -6.77
N LEU A 32 -16.29 -7.99 -5.64
CA LEU A 32 -16.72 -8.40 -4.30
C LEU A 32 -18.22 -8.16 -4.09
N THR A 33 -18.77 -7.04 -4.57
CA THR A 33 -20.20 -6.75 -4.52
C THR A 33 -20.99 -7.84 -5.25
N ALA A 34 -20.53 -8.26 -6.42
CA ALA A 34 -21.17 -9.33 -7.19
C ALA A 34 -21.11 -10.70 -6.49
N LYS A 35 -20.14 -10.90 -5.60
CA LYS A 35 -20.03 -12.11 -4.76
C LYS A 35 -20.84 -12.04 -3.47
N GLY A 36 -21.56 -10.95 -3.24
CA GLY A 36 -22.40 -10.78 -2.06
C GLY A 36 -21.62 -10.31 -0.83
N VAL A 37 -20.35 -9.93 -0.98
CA VAL A 37 -19.59 -9.29 0.10
C VAL A 37 -20.17 -7.89 0.36
N ALA A 38 -20.34 -7.53 1.61
CA ALA A 38 -20.84 -6.21 1.98
C ALA A 38 -19.79 -5.14 1.66
N VAL A 39 -19.99 -4.44 0.57
CA VAL A 39 -19.21 -3.28 0.13
C VAL A 39 -20.10 -2.04 0.28
N PRO A 40 -19.61 -0.91 0.80
CA PRO A 40 -20.38 0.33 0.83
C PRO A 40 -20.80 0.73 -0.59
N PRO A 41 -22.05 1.14 -0.82
CA PRO A 41 -22.53 1.52 -2.14
C PRO A 41 -21.76 2.73 -2.68
N GLY A 42 -21.61 2.79 -3.99
CA GLY A 42 -20.86 3.84 -4.65
C GLY A 42 -20.80 3.68 -6.16
N PHE A 43 -20.07 4.56 -6.80
CA PHE A 43 -19.85 4.58 -8.24
C PHE A 43 -18.40 4.98 -8.56
N ALA A 44 -17.97 4.73 -9.79
CA ALA A 44 -16.70 5.16 -10.32
C ALA A 44 -16.90 6.25 -11.37
N VAL A 45 -16.16 7.36 -11.29
CA VAL A 45 -15.94 8.28 -12.41
C VAL A 45 -14.82 7.69 -13.23
N THR A 46 -15.08 7.35 -14.47
CA THR A 46 -14.24 6.47 -15.29
C THR A 46 -12.91 7.11 -15.71
N ALA A 47 -11.97 6.28 -16.14
CA ALA A 47 -10.72 6.73 -16.75
C ALA A 47 -10.97 7.47 -18.09
N ASP A 48 -12.06 7.12 -18.81
CA ASP A 48 -12.47 7.82 -20.02
C ASP A 48 -12.98 9.24 -19.73
N ALA A 49 -13.64 9.46 -18.59
CA ALA A 49 -14.03 10.79 -18.16
C ALA A 49 -12.78 11.67 -17.92
N PHE A 50 -11.72 11.13 -17.31
CA PHE A 50 -10.45 11.84 -17.15
C PHE A 50 -9.77 12.13 -18.50
N ARG A 51 -9.73 11.17 -19.40
CA ARG A 51 -9.18 11.36 -20.75
C ARG A 51 -9.92 12.47 -21.50
N ARG A 52 -11.27 12.47 -21.49
CA ARG A 52 -12.08 13.52 -22.08
C ARG A 52 -11.81 14.90 -21.45
N PHE A 53 -11.69 14.97 -20.13
CA PHE A 53 -11.31 16.19 -19.44
C PHE A 53 -9.97 16.76 -19.96
N LEU A 54 -8.94 15.90 -20.12
CA LEU A 54 -7.64 16.31 -20.65
C LEU A 54 -7.72 16.80 -22.11
N GLU A 55 -8.53 16.13 -22.94
CA GLU A 55 -8.73 16.46 -24.36
C GLU A 55 -9.49 17.77 -24.56
N GLU A 56 -10.63 17.95 -23.85
CA GLU A 56 -11.49 19.13 -23.99
C GLU A 56 -10.82 20.40 -23.43
N THR A 57 -10.06 20.27 -22.35
CA THR A 57 -9.31 21.38 -21.75
C THR A 57 -7.96 21.64 -22.41
N LYS A 58 -7.48 20.72 -23.26
CA LYS A 58 -6.16 20.75 -23.93
C LYS A 58 -4.96 20.80 -22.96
N ILE A 59 -5.17 20.52 -21.67
CA ILE A 59 -4.10 20.55 -20.68
C ILE A 59 -3.15 19.35 -20.81
N GLY A 60 -3.55 18.26 -21.47
CA GLY A 60 -2.69 17.11 -21.71
C GLY A 60 -1.38 17.46 -22.41
N GLU A 61 -1.41 18.38 -23.39
CA GLU A 61 -0.22 18.87 -24.09
C GLU A 61 0.72 19.65 -23.16
N VAL A 62 0.13 20.47 -22.26
CA VAL A 62 0.90 21.24 -21.26
C VAL A 62 1.58 20.31 -20.28
N ILE A 63 0.84 19.32 -19.74
CA ILE A 63 1.38 18.29 -18.85
C ILE A 63 2.56 17.56 -19.49
N GLN A 64 2.38 17.09 -20.73
CA GLN A 64 3.43 16.42 -21.45
C GLN A 64 4.66 17.30 -21.62
N LYS A 65 4.47 18.57 -21.98
CA LYS A 65 5.56 19.53 -22.13
C LYS A 65 6.30 19.75 -20.80
N THR A 66 5.60 19.90 -19.68
CA THR A 66 6.22 20.11 -18.36
C THR A 66 7.06 18.88 -17.95
N LEU A 67 6.60 17.66 -18.27
CA LEU A 67 7.31 16.42 -17.92
C LEU A 67 8.45 16.07 -18.90
N THR A 68 8.42 16.56 -20.16
CA THR A 68 9.40 16.19 -21.19
C THR A 68 10.35 17.32 -21.59
N ASN A 69 10.15 18.55 -21.07
CA ASN A 69 11.02 19.68 -21.37
C ASN A 69 12.46 19.43 -20.84
N GLY A 70 13.39 19.23 -21.77
CA GLY A 70 14.77 18.86 -21.49
C GLY A 70 14.89 17.35 -21.24
N GLU A 71 15.46 16.96 -20.10
CA GLU A 71 15.70 15.56 -19.75
C GLU A 71 14.73 15.05 -18.66
N GLY A 72 13.61 15.77 -18.43
CA GLY A 72 12.65 15.49 -17.34
C GLY A 72 13.18 15.86 -15.94
N PRO A 73 12.35 15.74 -14.89
CA PRO A 73 12.78 15.99 -13.51
C PRO A 73 13.83 14.94 -13.10
N ARG A 74 14.95 15.38 -12.50
CA ARG A 74 16.08 14.51 -12.12
C ARG A 74 16.36 14.47 -10.62
N ASP A 75 15.85 15.44 -9.89
CA ASP A 75 16.03 15.55 -8.45
C ASP A 75 14.70 15.78 -7.72
N PRO A 76 14.61 15.52 -6.42
CA PRO A 76 13.38 15.66 -5.67
C PRO A 76 12.70 17.05 -5.80
N LYS A 77 13.49 18.12 -5.89
CA LYS A 77 12.96 19.48 -6.02
C LYS A 77 12.28 19.70 -7.36
N GLN A 78 12.87 19.20 -8.44
CA GLN A 78 12.29 19.29 -9.78
C GLN A 78 10.97 18.48 -9.88
N TYR A 79 10.88 17.31 -9.19
CA TYR A 79 9.62 16.57 -9.08
C TYR A 79 8.55 17.35 -8.31
N GLU A 80 8.93 18.06 -7.24
CA GLU A 80 8.02 18.93 -6.50
C GLU A 80 7.51 20.09 -7.37
N GLU A 81 8.40 20.79 -8.08
CA GLU A 81 8.06 21.93 -8.96
C GLU A 81 7.14 21.48 -10.11
N ALA A 82 7.47 20.38 -10.80
CA ALA A 82 6.64 19.83 -11.87
C ALA A 82 5.26 19.38 -11.36
N SER A 83 5.22 18.74 -10.21
CA SER A 83 3.98 18.34 -9.57
C SER A 83 3.09 19.54 -9.22
N GLU A 84 3.66 20.55 -8.59
CA GLU A 84 2.91 21.76 -8.18
C GLU A 84 2.30 22.47 -9.39
N GLU A 85 3.09 22.65 -10.46
CA GLU A 85 2.63 23.26 -11.71
C GLU A 85 1.48 22.45 -12.35
N ILE A 86 1.67 21.14 -12.55
CA ILE A 86 0.68 20.28 -13.20
C ILE A 86 -0.61 20.19 -12.37
N ARG A 87 -0.49 19.97 -11.07
CA ARG A 87 -1.66 19.89 -10.19
C ARG A 87 -2.46 21.18 -10.19
N LYS A 88 -1.79 22.33 -10.13
CA LYS A 88 -2.44 23.64 -10.22
C LYS A 88 -3.20 23.82 -11.54
N ILE A 89 -2.61 23.40 -12.66
CA ILE A 89 -3.26 23.46 -13.98
C ILE A 89 -4.51 22.58 -13.99
N ILE A 90 -4.42 21.34 -13.53
CA ILE A 90 -5.56 20.43 -13.48
C ILE A 90 -6.66 20.98 -12.56
N GLU A 91 -6.31 21.41 -11.34
CA GLU A 91 -7.27 21.84 -10.33
C GLU A 91 -7.96 23.18 -10.67
N SER A 92 -7.34 24.01 -11.51
CA SER A 92 -7.91 25.30 -11.96
C SER A 92 -8.65 25.22 -13.30
N ALA A 93 -8.52 24.13 -14.04
CA ALA A 93 -9.20 23.97 -15.33
C ALA A 93 -10.73 23.85 -15.15
N PRO A 94 -11.53 24.40 -16.06
CA PRO A 94 -12.97 24.24 -15.98
C PRO A 94 -13.39 22.78 -16.21
N MET A 95 -14.19 22.23 -15.29
CA MET A 95 -14.75 20.90 -15.47
C MET A 95 -15.78 20.92 -16.60
N PRO A 96 -15.68 20.03 -17.62
CA PRO A 96 -16.68 19.91 -18.67
C PRO A 96 -18.09 19.72 -18.09
N THR A 97 -19.07 20.43 -18.64
CA THR A 97 -20.42 20.52 -18.06
C THR A 97 -21.13 19.19 -18.01
N ASP A 98 -20.94 18.34 -19.00
CA ASP A 98 -21.53 17.01 -19.05
C ASP A 98 -20.93 16.07 -17.99
N ILE A 99 -19.61 16.10 -17.80
CA ILE A 99 -18.93 15.33 -16.73
C ILE A 99 -19.42 15.80 -15.35
N ALA A 100 -19.47 17.11 -15.12
CA ALA A 100 -19.95 17.68 -13.86
C ALA A 100 -21.42 17.26 -13.58
N ASN A 101 -22.27 17.30 -14.59
CA ASN A 101 -23.69 16.96 -14.45
C ASN A 101 -23.91 15.46 -14.19
N GLU A 102 -23.16 14.59 -14.84
CA GLU A 102 -23.19 13.13 -14.60
C GLU A 102 -22.75 12.80 -13.17
N VAL A 103 -21.65 13.41 -12.69
CA VAL A 103 -21.16 13.21 -11.32
C VAL A 103 -22.19 13.68 -10.30
N ARG A 104 -22.80 14.86 -10.50
CA ARG A 104 -23.86 15.38 -9.62
C ARG A 104 -25.08 14.47 -9.63
N SER A 105 -25.49 14.01 -10.81
CA SER A 105 -26.62 13.07 -10.95
C SER A 105 -26.38 11.77 -10.19
N ALA A 106 -25.20 11.17 -10.35
CA ALA A 106 -24.81 9.97 -9.64
C ALA A 106 -24.79 10.16 -8.11
N TYR A 107 -24.36 11.34 -7.64
CA TYR A 107 -24.39 11.64 -6.21
C TYR A 107 -25.82 11.71 -5.67
N ARG A 108 -26.75 12.39 -6.35
CA ARG A 108 -28.17 12.40 -5.98
C ARG A 108 -28.79 11.01 -5.99
N ASP A 109 -28.39 10.16 -6.94
CA ASP A 109 -28.83 8.76 -6.98
C ASP A 109 -28.28 7.97 -5.80
N LEU A 110 -27.03 8.22 -5.38
CA LEU A 110 -26.44 7.62 -4.20
C LEU A 110 -27.18 8.03 -2.92
N GLU A 111 -27.55 9.32 -2.79
CA GLU A 111 -28.40 9.81 -1.69
C GLU A 111 -29.72 9.06 -1.63
N ARG A 112 -30.37 8.87 -2.78
CA ARG A 112 -31.63 8.12 -2.89
C ARG A 112 -31.46 6.64 -2.54
N LYS A 113 -30.44 5.98 -3.08
CA LYS A 113 -30.12 4.57 -2.79
C LYS A 113 -29.82 4.32 -1.31
N THR A 114 -29.19 5.27 -0.66
CA THR A 114 -28.81 5.15 0.75
C THR A 114 -29.83 5.73 1.72
N SER A 115 -30.91 6.36 1.23
CA SER A 115 -31.90 7.11 2.00
C SER A 115 -31.22 8.11 2.97
N ASN A 116 -30.09 8.68 2.56
CA ASN A 116 -29.29 9.60 3.36
C ASN A 116 -29.03 10.89 2.57
N PRO A 117 -29.80 11.95 2.80
CA PRO A 117 -29.56 13.24 2.16
C PRO A 117 -28.21 13.81 2.59
N GLN A 118 -27.46 14.35 1.66
CA GLN A 118 -26.09 14.82 1.87
C GLN A 118 -25.15 13.71 2.41
N VAL A 119 -25.25 12.53 1.82
CA VAL A 119 -24.40 11.38 2.17
C VAL A 119 -22.92 11.76 2.10
N LYS A 120 -22.18 11.44 3.14
CA LYS A 120 -20.72 11.59 3.13
C LYS A 120 -20.09 10.49 2.29
N VAL A 121 -19.12 10.84 1.46
CA VAL A 121 -18.42 9.89 0.60
C VAL A 121 -16.91 9.97 0.76
N ALA A 122 -16.24 8.85 0.52
CA ALA A 122 -14.82 8.79 0.25
C ALA A 122 -14.60 8.94 -1.26
N VAL A 123 -13.71 9.83 -1.66
CA VAL A 123 -13.29 10.06 -3.04
C VAL A 123 -11.88 9.52 -3.17
N ARG A 124 -11.73 8.41 -3.87
CA ARG A 124 -10.50 7.60 -3.87
C ARG A 124 -9.98 7.42 -5.29
N SER A 125 -8.69 7.60 -5.46
CA SER A 125 -8.01 7.26 -6.71
C SER A 125 -8.10 5.76 -7.01
N SER A 126 -8.27 5.42 -8.28
CA SER A 126 -8.24 4.05 -8.80
C SER A 126 -7.57 4.07 -10.16
N ALA A 127 -6.24 3.99 -10.18
CA ALA A 127 -5.48 4.07 -11.43
C ALA A 127 -5.61 2.79 -12.25
N THR A 128 -5.56 2.94 -13.59
CA THR A 128 -5.65 1.79 -14.51
C THR A 128 -4.41 0.90 -14.51
N SER A 129 -3.31 1.41 -13.96
CA SER A 129 -2.05 0.69 -13.80
C SER A 129 -1.77 0.30 -12.34
N GLU A 130 -2.71 0.54 -11.43
CA GLU A 130 -2.62 0.15 -10.02
C GLU A 130 -2.87 -1.36 -9.89
N ASP A 131 -2.16 -2.02 -8.97
CA ASP A 131 -2.27 -3.45 -8.72
C ASP A 131 -1.87 -4.37 -9.89
N LEU A 132 -1.00 -3.89 -10.80
CA LEU A 132 -0.38 -4.78 -11.78
C LEU A 132 0.62 -5.72 -11.08
N PRO A 133 0.78 -6.97 -11.58
CA PRO A 133 1.71 -7.94 -11.00
C PRO A 133 3.14 -7.43 -10.84
N ASP A 134 3.58 -6.52 -11.72
CA ASP A 134 4.95 -5.98 -11.76
C ASP A 134 5.08 -4.54 -11.22
N ALA A 135 3.97 -3.90 -10.86
CA ALA A 135 3.99 -2.52 -10.41
C ALA A 135 2.86 -2.25 -9.39
N SER A 136 3.24 -1.89 -8.17
CA SER A 136 2.30 -1.44 -7.15
C SER A 136 2.38 0.07 -7.00
N PHE A 137 1.29 0.78 -7.31
CA PHE A 137 1.14 2.21 -7.07
C PHE A 137 0.56 2.51 -5.68
N ALA A 138 0.69 1.57 -4.75
CA ALA A 138 0.13 1.72 -3.40
C ALA A 138 0.62 3.01 -2.72
N GLY A 139 -0.31 3.78 -2.18
CA GLY A 139 0.00 5.02 -1.46
C GLY A 139 0.53 6.18 -2.31
N GLN A 140 0.57 6.05 -3.66
CA GLN A 140 1.09 7.10 -4.53
C GLN A 140 0.10 8.24 -4.79
N GLN A 141 -1.20 8.02 -4.57
CA GLN A 141 -2.27 8.93 -4.94
C GLN A 141 -3.12 9.32 -3.71
N ASP A 142 -3.90 10.39 -3.85
CA ASP A 142 -4.64 10.96 -2.73
C ASP A 142 -6.02 10.29 -2.55
N THR A 143 -6.50 10.32 -1.30
CA THR A 143 -7.86 9.93 -0.90
C THR A 143 -8.47 11.06 -0.06
N TYR A 144 -9.71 11.41 -0.34
CA TYR A 144 -10.44 12.46 0.37
C TYR A 144 -11.64 11.85 1.07
N LEU A 145 -11.68 11.96 2.39
CA LEU A 145 -12.74 11.39 3.23
C LEU A 145 -13.76 12.46 3.62
N ASN A 146 -14.98 12.02 3.93
CA ASN A 146 -16.07 12.85 4.43
C ASN A 146 -16.50 13.97 3.45
N VAL A 147 -16.28 13.81 2.16
CA VAL A 147 -16.76 14.75 1.12
C VAL A 147 -18.28 14.75 1.11
N LYS A 148 -18.89 15.93 1.03
CA LYS A 148 -20.34 16.11 1.15
C LYS A 148 -20.84 17.18 0.19
N GLY A 149 -21.90 16.86 -0.56
CA GLY A 149 -22.54 17.79 -1.50
C GLY A 149 -21.96 17.72 -2.92
N GLU A 150 -22.80 18.05 -3.87
CA GLU A 150 -22.55 17.86 -5.31
C GLU A 150 -21.32 18.63 -5.82
N ASP A 151 -21.20 19.91 -5.43
CA ASP A 151 -20.12 20.78 -5.92
C ASP A 151 -18.77 20.41 -5.28
N GLN A 152 -18.78 20.07 -3.99
CA GLN A 152 -17.58 19.55 -3.35
C GLN A 152 -17.13 18.25 -4.00
N LEU A 153 -18.07 17.36 -4.32
CA LEU A 153 -17.72 16.10 -4.96
C LEU A 153 -17.04 16.34 -6.31
N VAL A 154 -17.60 17.19 -7.19
CA VAL A 154 -16.97 17.52 -8.48
C VAL A 154 -15.57 18.09 -8.29
N HIS A 155 -15.37 18.99 -7.32
CA HIS A 155 -14.06 19.55 -6.98
C HIS A 155 -13.08 18.45 -6.52
N TYR A 156 -13.50 17.54 -5.63
CA TYR A 156 -12.61 16.48 -5.14
C TYR A 156 -12.35 15.37 -6.17
N VAL A 157 -13.26 15.14 -7.13
CA VAL A 157 -12.97 14.30 -8.30
C VAL A 157 -11.80 14.89 -9.09
N GLN A 158 -11.82 16.18 -9.36
CA GLN A 158 -10.75 16.89 -10.06
C GLN A 158 -9.42 16.87 -9.28
N LYS A 159 -9.48 17.08 -7.96
CA LYS A 159 -8.32 16.93 -7.07
C LYS A 159 -7.78 15.49 -7.05
N CYS A 160 -8.66 14.51 -7.11
CA CYS A 160 -8.26 13.12 -7.20
C CYS A 160 -7.54 12.82 -8.52
N TRP A 161 -7.98 13.40 -9.64
CA TRP A 161 -7.27 13.34 -10.92
C TRP A 161 -5.89 14.00 -10.84
N SER A 162 -5.76 15.17 -10.18
CA SER A 162 -4.47 15.84 -10.02
C SER A 162 -3.47 14.98 -9.22
N SER A 163 -3.94 14.10 -8.34
CA SER A 163 -3.07 13.22 -7.56
C SER A 163 -2.27 12.20 -8.39
N LEU A 164 -2.66 11.98 -9.65
CA LEU A 164 -1.85 11.22 -10.59
C LEU A 164 -0.47 11.86 -10.85
N TYR A 165 -0.34 13.16 -10.56
CA TYR A 165 0.86 13.94 -10.76
C TYR A 165 1.48 14.44 -9.45
N THR A 166 1.32 13.70 -8.33
CA THR A 166 2.13 13.91 -7.13
C THR A 166 3.61 13.67 -7.45
N PRO A 167 4.57 14.29 -6.75
CA PRO A 167 6.00 14.10 -7.00
C PRO A 167 6.38 12.62 -7.02
N ARG A 168 5.86 11.87 -6.05
CA ARG A 168 6.06 10.42 -5.91
C ARG A 168 5.48 9.61 -7.08
N ALA A 169 4.30 10.00 -7.60
CA ALA A 169 3.67 9.31 -8.71
C ALA A 169 4.38 9.59 -10.06
N ILE A 170 4.89 10.80 -10.26
CA ILE A 170 5.74 11.14 -11.41
C ILE A 170 7.02 10.32 -11.33
N PHE A 171 7.76 10.40 -10.23
CA PHE A 171 9.00 9.66 -9.99
C PHE A 171 8.83 8.15 -10.21
N TYR A 172 7.77 7.55 -9.64
CA TYR A 172 7.53 6.11 -9.76
C TYR A 172 7.31 5.69 -11.23
N ARG A 173 6.55 6.46 -12.02
CA ARG A 173 6.34 6.17 -13.44
C ARG A 173 7.64 6.23 -14.24
N GLU A 174 8.48 7.23 -14.02
CA GLU A 174 9.78 7.35 -14.67
C GLU A 174 10.71 6.20 -14.30
N GLU A 175 10.80 5.88 -13.02
CA GLU A 175 11.62 4.76 -12.53
C GLU A 175 11.22 3.41 -13.14
N LYS A 176 9.93 3.21 -13.37
CA LYS A 176 9.38 1.98 -13.96
C LYS A 176 9.27 2.03 -15.49
N GLY A 177 9.61 3.15 -16.12
CA GLY A 177 9.51 3.34 -17.56
C GLY A 177 8.08 3.38 -18.10
N PHE A 178 7.09 3.77 -17.26
CA PHE A 178 5.71 3.94 -17.71
C PHE A 178 5.53 5.31 -18.39
N PRO A 179 5.11 5.35 -19.66
CA PRO A 179 4.77 6.60 -20.32
C PRO A 179 3.64 7.33 -19.60
N HIS A 180 3.85 8.61 -19.28
CA HIS A 180 2.89 9.39 -18.47
C HIS A 180 1.51 9.48 -19.11
N GLU A 181 1.43 9.55 -20.45
CA GLU A 181 0.20 9.64 -21.21
C GLU A 181 -0.62 8.34 -21.27
N LYS A 182 0.00 7.20 -20.92
CA LYS A 182 -0.68 5.89 -20.95
C LYS A 182 -1.31 5.51 -19.61
N VAL A 183 -0.97 6.23 -18.55
CA VAL A 183 -1.52 5.96 -17.21
C VAL A 183 -2.71 6.88 -17.00
N LEU A 184 -3.90 6.30 -16.93
CA LEU A 184 -5.15 6.99 -16.65
C LEU A 184 -5.61 6.69 -15.22
N ILE A 185 -6.49 7.54 -14.71
CA ILE A 185 -7.04 7.43 -13.37
C ILE A 185 -8.56 7.51 -13.42
N SER A 186 -9.21 6.56 -12.78
CA SER A 186 -10.60 6.59 -12.38
C SER A 186 -10.71 7.07 -10.93
N VAL A 187 -11.88 7.53 -10.53
CA VAL A 187 -12.16 7.99 -9.18
C VAL A 187 -13.33 7.21 -8.60
N GLY A 188 -13.05 6.42 -7.56
CA GLY A 188 -14.09 5.75 -6.80
C GLY A 188 -14.76 6.72 -5.83
N VAL A 189 -16.08 6.82 -5.89
CA VAL A 189 -16.93 7.58 -4.98
C VAL A 189 -17.75 6.58 -4.18
N GLN A 190 -17.44 6.42 -2.91
CA GLN A 190 -18.01 5.38 -2.07
C GLN A 190 -18.63 5.98 -0.81
N LYS A 191 -19.82 5.55 -0.41
CA LYS A 191 -20.44 5.97 0.87
C LYS A 191 -19.46 5.73 2.01
N MET A 192 -19.26 6.75 2.85
CA MET A 192 -18.53 6.58 4.10
C MET A 192 -19.26 5.62 5.04
N VAL A 193 -18.52 4.71 5.64
CA VAL A 193 -18.99 3.89 6.75
C VAL A 193 -18.81 4.69 8.03
N ASP A 194 -19.84 4.73 8.88
CA ASP A 194 -19.72 5.29 10.23
C ASP A 194 -19.00 4.27 11.11
N SER A 195 -17.69 4.28 10.97
CA SER A 195 -16.83 3.22 11.47
C SER A 195 -16.51 3.42 12.94
N GLU A 196 -16.93 2.49 13.78
CA GLU A 196 -16.45 2.40 15.16
C GLU A 196 -15.09 1.71 15.26
N VAL A 197 -14.87 0.72 14.40
CA VAL A 197 -13.62 -0.03 14.29
C VAL A 197 -13.26 -0.16 12.81
N SER A 198 -11.99 0.01 12.51
CA SER A 198 -11.44 -0.28 11.18
C SER A 198 -10.18 -1.09 11.30
N GLY A 199 -9.81 -1.73 10.21
CA GLY A 199 -8.57 -2.51 10.21
C GLY A 199 -8.18 -3.01 8.83
N VAL A 200 -7.11 -3.79 8.84
CA VAL A 200 -6.55 -4.46 7.68
C VAL A 200 -6.40 -5.95 7.99
N ILE A 201 -6.66 -6.78 7.00
CA ILE A 201 -6.50 -8.23 7.07
C ILE A 201 -5.53 -8.67 5.99
N PHE A 202 -4.50 -9.43 6.37
CA PHE A 202 -3.67 -10.17 5.44
C PHE A 202 -4.03 -11.64 5.48
N THR A 203 -4.25 -12.24 4.32
CA THR A 203 -4.54 -13.67 4.23
C THR A 203 -3.28 -14.56 4.22
N LEU A 204 -2.14 -13.99 4.55
CA LEU A 204 -0.91 -14.66 4.94
C LEU A 204 -0.21 -13.84 6.01
N ASP A 205 0.81 -14.38 6.68
CA ASP A 205 1.64 -13.56 7.56
C ASP A 205 2.57 -12.65 6.72
N PRO A 206 2.37 -11.31 6.72
CA PRO A 206 3.15 -10.40 5.89
C PRO A 206 4.62 -10.29 6.33
N VAL A 207 4.99 -10.86 7.48
CA VAL A 207 6.37 -10.82 8.02
C VAL A 207 7.20 -12.00 7.51
N ASN A 208 6.64 -13.20 7.49
CA ASN A 208 7.35 -14.42 7.14
C ASN A 208 6.78 -15.19 5.94
N GLY A 209 5.64 -14.72 5.39
CA GLY A 209 4.97 -15.34 4.25
C GLY A 209 4.20 -16.62 4.55
N ASP A 210 3.91 -16.91 5.83
CA ASP A 210 3.16 -18.13 6.21
C ASP A 210 1.72 -18.07 5.66
N PRO A 211 1.38 -18.89 4.65
CA PRO A 211 0.05 -18.88 4.03
C PRO A 211 -1.01 -19.56 4.91
N SER A 212 -0.62 -20.22 6.00
CA SER A 212 -1.55 -20.89 6.92
C SER A 212 -2.20 -19.93 7.91
N LYS A 213 -1.84 -18.65 7.90
CA LYS A 213 -2.29 -17.64 8.86
C LYS A 213 -3.12 -16.57 8.19
N VAL A 214 -4.03 -16.00 8.98
CA VAL A 214 -4.71 -14.72 8.70
C VAL A 214 -4.27 -13.76 9.79
N ILE A 215 -3.75 -12.60 9.39
CA ILE A 215 -3.36 -11.52 10.31
C ILE A 215 -4.39 -10.42 10.23
N ILE A 216 -4.95 -10.04 11.38
CA ILE A 216 -5.92 -8.95 11.49
C ILE A 216 -5.32 -7.87 12.38
N GLU A 217 -5.20 -6.66 11.87
CA GLU A 217 -4.82 -5.48 12.62
C GLU A 217 -6.00 -4.51 12.66
N SER A 218 -6.34 -3.98 13.85
CA SER A 218 -7.53 -3.13 14.03
C SER A 218 -7.31 -2.01 15.04
N CYS A 219 -8.04 -0.91 14.83
CA CYS A 219 -8.05 0.24 15.72
C CYS A 219 -9.44 0.86 15.81
N TRP A 220 -9.63 1.78 16.79
CA TRP A 220 -10.85 2.55 16.90
C TRP A 220 -10.96 3.61 15.80
N GLY A 221 -12.18 3.84 15.34
CA GLY A 221 -12.51 4.89 14.37
C GLY A 221 -12.16 4.53 12.93
N LEU A 222 -11.76 5.52 12.15
CA LEU A 222 -11.41 5.39 10.74
C LEU A 222 -10.02 4.77 10.54
N GLY A 223 -9.87 3.91 9.55
CA GLY A 223 -8.64 3.18 9.23
C GLY A 223 -7.46 4.06 8.79
N GLU A 224 -7.71 5.33 8.49
CA GLU A 224 -6.65 6.30 8.15
C GLU A 224 -5.58 6.40 9.25
N ALA A 225 -5.98 6.35 10.53
CA ALA A 225 -5.06 6.39 11.66
C ALA A 225 -4.13 5.17 11.71
N LEU A 226 -4.60 4.01 11.24
CA LEU A 226 -3.82 2.78 11.16
C LEU A 226 -2.88 2.81 9.97
N VAL A 227 -3.38 3.11 8.77
CA VAL A 227 -2.59 3.12 7.53
C VAL A 227 -1.50 4.19 7.55
N SER A 228 -1.78 5.36 8.15
CA SER A 228 -0.77 6.41 8.37
C SER A 228 0.26 6.06 9.44
N GLY A 229 0.04 4.99 10.22
CA GLY A 229 0.93 4.58 11.31
C GLY A 229 0.80 5.44 12.58
N LEU A 230 -0.20 6.30 12.67
CA LEU A 230 -0.44 7.17 13.83
C LEU A 230 -0.77 6.40 15.10
N VAL A 231 -1.42 5.24 14.94
CA VAL A 231 -1.78 4.35 16.04
C VAL A 231 -1.12 2.99 15.88
N ARG A 232 -0.75 2.39 17.01
CA ARG A 232 -0.40 0.99 17.06
C ARG A 232 -1.70 0.17 17.17
N PRO A 233 -1.97 -0.76 16.24
CA PRO A 233 -3.20 -1.54 16.25
C PRO A 233 -3.17 -2.69 17.26
N ASP A 234 -4.36 -3.18 17.62
CA ASP A 234 -4.51 -4.55 18.13
C ASP A 234 -4.17 -5.53 17.00
N ARG A 235 -3.54 -6.65 17.34
CA ARG A 235 -3.13 -7.67 16.38
C ARG A 235 -3.66 -9.03 16.78
N PHE A 236 -4.30 -9.71 15.82
CA PHE A 236 -4.81 -11.07 15.98
C PHE A 236 -4.19 -11.94 14.89
N ILE A 237 -3.73 -13.14 15.29
CA ILE A 237 -3.28 -14.18 14.37
C ILE A 237 -4.27 -15.31 14.45
N VAL A 238 -4.86 -15.65 13.31
CA VAL A 238 -5.84 -16.73 13.19
C VAL A 238 -5.27 -17.84 12.32
N ASP A 239 -5.40 -19.09 12.74
CA ASP A 239 -5.09 -20.23 11.90
C ASP A 239 -6.16 -20.34 10.81
N LYS A 240 -5.74 -20.29 9.54
CA LYS A 240 -6.66 -20.20 8.39
C LYS A 240 -7.50 -21.47 8.23
N GLY A 241 -6.94 -22.62 8.54
CA GLY A 241 -7.64 -23.90 8.40
C GLY A 241 -8.71 -24.12 9.46
N THR A 242 -8.36 -23.87 10.74
CA THR A 242 -9.24 -24.14 11.89
C THR A 242 -10.07 -22.93 12.30
N LEU A 243 -9.71 -21.73 11.86
CA LEU A 243 -10.28 -20.43 12.28
C LEU A 243 -10.11 -20.17 13.79
N GLN A 244 -9.11 -20.79 14.44
CA GLN A 244 -8.78 -20.53 15.83
C GLN A 244 -7.84 -19.35 15.96
N ILE A 245 -8.11 -18.47 16.93
CA ILE A 245 -7.21 -17.37 17.28
C ILE A 245 -6.02 -17.98 18.01
N VAL A 246 -4.83 -17.95 17.37
CA VAL A 246 -3.60 -18.55 17.93
C VAL A 246 -2.74 -17.52 18.66
N HIS A 247 -2.94 -16.23 18.38
CA HIS A 247 -2.28 -15.12 19.09
C HIS A 247 -3.16 -13.89 19.12
N LYS A 248 -3.08 -13.14 20.23
CA LYS A 248 -3.84 -11.92 20.45
C LYS A 248 -2.97 -10.92 21.19
N GLU A 249 -2.69 -9.79 20.57
CA GLU A 249 -1.94 -8.69 21.16
C GLU A 249 -2.83 -7.45 21.21
N ILE A 250 -3.21 -7.05 22.44
CA ILE A 250 -4.01 -5.83 22.67
C ILE A 250 -3.08 -4.75 23.18
N VAL A 251 -3.11 -3.60 22.54
CA VAL A 251 -2.24 -2.48 22.86
C VAL A 251 -3.02 -1.23 23.24
N PRO A 252 -2.43 -0.32 24.04
CA PRO A 252 -3.07 0.96 24.35
C PRO A 252 -3.26 1.81 23.08
N LYS A 253 -4.50 2.11 22.71
CA LYS A 253 -4.88 2.99 21.60
C LYS A 253 -5.23 4.37 22.14
N MET A 254 -4.33 5.33 21.98
CA MET A 254 -4.45 6.65 22.61
C MET A 254 -5.33 7.61 21.83
N VAL A 255 -5.32 7.49 20.49
CA VAL A 255 -6.04 8.37 19.58
C VAL A 255 -6.85 7.58 18.56
N GLU A 256 -7.91 8.18 18.06
CA GLU A 256 -8.74 7.66 16.98
C GLU A 256 -9.03 8.78 15.97
N HIS A 257 -9.25 8.42 14.72
CA HIS A 257 -9.76 9.34 13.71
C HIS A 257 -11.27 9.21 13.58
N VAL A 258 -11.98 10.31 13.70
CA VAL A 258 -13.44 10.36 13.62
C VAL A 258 -13.89 11.53 12.73
N PRO A 259 -15.10 11.50 12.16
CA PRO A 259 -15.67 12.66 11.49
C PRO A 259 -15.92 13.79 12.50
N ASN A 260 -15.45 15.00 12.20
CA ASN A 260 -15.87 16.20 12.91
C ASN A 260 -17.33 16.53 12.53
N LEU A 261 -18.20 16.65 13.50
CA LEU A 261 -19.64 16.87 13.26
C LEU A 261 -19.94 18.28 12.71
N GLU A 262 -19.08 19.26 13.02
CA GLU A 262 -19.28 20.66 12.60
C GLU A 262 -18.71 20.93 11.20
N THR A 263 -17.46 20.52 10.98
CA THR A 263 -16.76 20.78 9.72
C THR A 263 -16.97 19.69 8.68
N GLY A 264 -17.39 18.49 9.11
CA GLY A 264 -17.50 17.31 8.26
C GLY A 264 -16.15 16.66 7.89
N LEU A 265 -15.02 17.25 8.27
CA LEU A 265 -13.68 16.73 8.00
C LEU A 265 -13.31 15.64 9.00
N THR A 266 -12.30 14.85 8.68
CA THR A 266 -11.68 13.92 9.64
C THR A 266 -10.92 14.70 10.70
N MET A 267 -11.10 14.34 11.97
CA MET A 267 -10.34 14.88 13.08
C MET A 267 -9.76 13.78 13.96
N GLN A 268 -8.61 14.06 14.53
CA GLN A 268 -8.04 13.22 15.57
C GLN A 268 -8.72 13.56 16.91
N ARG A 269 -9.08 12.51 17.65
CA ARG A 269 -9.67 12.60 18.99
C ARG A 269 -8.96 11.63 19.91
N ASP A 270 -8.86 11.98 21.19
CA ASP A 270 -8.39 11.05 22.22
C ASP A 270 -9.41 9.94 22.43
N VAL A 271 -8.93 8.69 22.52
CA VAL A 271 -9.75 7.55 22.88
C VAL A 271 -10.14 7.67 24.37
N PRO A 272 -11.43 7.52 24.73
CA PRO A 272 -11.87 7.47 26.11
C PRO A 272 -11.05 6.48 26.95
N ALA A 273 -10.72 6.86 28.20
CA ALA A 273 -9.77 6.10 29.02
C ALA A 273 -10.17 4.62 29.20
N GLU A 274 -11.47 4.36 29.32
CA GLU A 274 -12.06 3.02 29.46
C GLU A 274 -11.88 2.15 28.21
N ARG A 275 -11.72 2.74 27.02
CA ARG A 275 -11.55 2.02 25.75
C ARG A 275 -10.09 1.86 25.32
N ARG A 276 -9.16 2.59 25.92
CA ARG A 276 -7.74 2.60 25.48
C ARG A 276 -7.09 1.23 25.51
N ASN A 277 -7.37 0.45 26.55
CA ASN A 277 -6.75 -0.86 26.80
C ASN A 277 -7.69 -2.03 26.48
N THR A 278 -8.88 -1.78 25.93
CA THR A 278 -9.81 -2.84 25.53
C THR A 278 -9.52 -3.27 24.09
N ALA A 279 -9.84 -4.51 23.76
CA ALA A 279 -9.77 -5.00 22.40
C ALA A 279 -10.75 -4.22 21.52
N SER A 280 -10.29 -3.77 20.35
CA SER A 280 -11.16 -3.11 19.37
C SER A 280 -12.13 -4.08 18.70
N LEU A 281 -11.78 -5.38 18.64
CA LEU A 281 -12.63 -6.46 18.11
C LEU A 281 -12.84 -7.54 19.16
N GLY A 282 -14.06 -8.09 19.21
CA GLY A 282 -14.36 -9.30 19.96
C GLY A 282 -13.89 -10.56 19.20
N ASP A 283 -13.74 -11.68 19.93
CA ASP A 283 -13.22 -12.92 19.34
C ASP A 283 -14.14 -13.46 18.23
N GLU A 284 -15.44 -13.35 18.35
CA GLU A 284 -16.41 -13.74 17.32
C GLU A 284 -16.23 -12.92 16.04
N GLN A 285 -16.01 -11.60 16.17
CA GLN A 285 -15.74 -10.73 15.03
C GLN A 285 -14.41 -11.05 14.35
N VAL A 286 -13.38 -11.38 15.13
CA VAL A 286 -12.08 -11.80 14.58
C VAL A 286 -12.24 -13.07 13.74
N VAL A 287 -13.01 -14.04 14.20
CA VAL A 287 -13.28 -15.29 13.47
C VAL A 287 -14.13 -15.02 12.22
N GLU A 288 -15.13 -14.14 12.30
CA GLU A 288 -15.95 -13.75 11.15
C GLU A 288 -15.10 -13.07 10.07
N LEU A 289 -14.25 -12.11 10.46
CA LEU A 289 -13.32 -11.42 9.57
C LEU A 289 -12.31 -12.39 8.93
N ALA A 290 -11.78 -13.33 9.69
CA ALA A 290 -10.86 -14.34 9.17
C ALA A 290 -11.54 -15.26 8.14
N ARG A 291 -12.79 -15.65 8.37
CA ARG A 291 -13.60 -16.42 7.41
C ARG A 291 -13.85 -15.63 6.14
N LEU A 292 -14.29 -14.38 6.26
CA LEU A 292 -14.51 -13.48 5.14
C LEU A 292 -13.25 -13.31 4.29
N ALA A 293 -12.10 -13.10 4.93
CA ALA A 293 -10.82 -12.92 4.25
C ALA A 293 -10.40 -14.21 3.50
N ARG A 294 -10.59 -15.37 4.09
CA ARG A 294 -10.36 -16.66 3.43
C ARG A 294 -11.25 -16.83 2.20
N ASP A 295 -12.53 -16.51 2.31
CA ASP A 295 -13.48 -16.63 1.19
C ASP A 295 -13.13 -15.66 0.05
N ILE A 296 -12.57 -14.47 0.38
CA ILE A 296 -12.04 -13.52 -0.61
C ILE A 296 -10.78 -14.09 -1.28
N GLU A 297 -9.81 -14.63 -0.50
CA GLU A 297 -8.62 -15.28 -1.06
C GLU A 297 -8.99 -16.45 -1.98
N ASP A 298 -9.91 -17.30 -1.55
CA ASP A 298 -10.40 -18.44 -2.33
C ASP A 298 -11.03 -17.99 -3.65
N HIS A 299 -11.69 -16.83 -3.67
CA HIS A 299 -12.23 -16.24 -4.90
C HIS A 299 -11.13 -15.75 -5.85
N TYR A 300 -10.13 -15.03 -5.33
CA TYR A 300 -9.06 -14.47 -6.14
C TYR A 300 -7.93 -15.45 -6.45
N GLN A 301 -7.85 -16.58 -5.73
CA GLN A 301 -6.80 -17.61 -5.83
C GLN A 301 -5.39 -17.06 -5.58
N THR A 302 -5.29 -15.97 -4.84
CA THR A 302 -4.04 -15.31 -4.44
C THR A 302 -4.20 -14.69 -3.07
N PRO A 303 -3.14 -14.63 -2.24
CA PRO A 303 -3.19 -13.92 -0.97
C PRO A 303 -3.66 -12.47 -1.15
N GLN A 304 -4.42 -11.99 -0.17
CA GLN A 304 -5.09 -10.70 -0.23
C GLN A 304 -4.71 -9.81 0.95
N ASP A 305 -4.69 -8.52 0.68
CA ASP A 305 -4.66 -7.40 1.63
C ASP A 305 -6.05 -6.75 1.57
N VAL A 306 -6.81 -6.81 2.68
CA VAL A 306 -8.21 -6.41 2.75
C VAL A 306 -8.40 -5.34 3.81
N GLU A 307 -8.91 -4.17 3.41
CA GLU A 307 -9.33 -3.13 4.36
C GLU A 307 -10.79 -3.32 4.72
N PHE A 308 -11.11 -3.22 6.01
CA PHE A 308 -12.48 -3.35 6.51
C PHE A 308 -12.86 -2.22 7.46
N ALA A 309 -14.17 -2.02 7.60
CA ALA A 309 -14.78 -1.12 8.56
C ALA A 309 -15.99 -1.78 9.21
N VAL A 310 -16.15 -1.60 10.52
CA VAL A 310 -17.27 -2.10 11.30
C VAL A 310 -18.17 -0.94 11.71
N GLU A 311 -19.39 -0.95 11.22
CA GLU A 311 -20.43 0.01 11.57
C GLU A 311 -21.33 -0.58 12.67
N HIS A 312 -21.52 0.16 13.75
CA HIS A 312 -22.49 -0.18 14.77
C HIS A 312 -23.80 0.57 14.51
N SER A 313 -24.88 -0.16 14.37
CA SER A 313 -26.21 0.40 14.21
C SER A 313 -27.16 -0.17 15.27
N LYS A 314 -28.35 0.42 15.38
CA LYS A 314 -29.40 -0.09 16.26
C LYS A 314 -29.84 -1.52 15.92
N SER A 315 -29.59 -1.96 14.69
CA SER A 315 -29.91 -3.31 14.19
C SER A 315 -28.78 -4.32 14.39
N GLY A 316 -27.67 -3.92 14.98
CA GLY A 316 -26.46 -4.73 15.20
C GLY A 316 -25.22 -4.19 14.51
N GLN A 317 -24.18 -5.01 14.50
CA GLN A 317 -22.92 -4.70 13.84
C GLN A 317 -22.95 -5.15 12.39
N LYS A 318 -22.32 -4.37 11.50
CA LYS A 318 -22.14 -4.72 10.10
C LYS A 318 -20.71 -4.48 9.66
N VAL A 319 -20.09 -5.52 9.12
CA VAL A 319 -18.75 -5.46 8.54
C VAL A 319 -18.87 -5.07 7.08
N TYR A 320 -18.05 -4.11 6.65
CA TYR A 320 -17.88 -3.74 5.26
C TYR A 320 -16.45 -3.95 4.82
N VAL A 321 -16.25 -4.48 3.62
CA VAL A 321 -14.97 -4.44 2.93
C VAL A 321 -14.91 -3.13 2.16
N VAL A 322 -13.89 -2.31 2.45
CA VAL A 322 -13.71 -1.00 1.83
C VAL A 322 -12.62 -0.98 0.77
N GLN A 323 -11.73 -1.98 0.76
CA GLN A 323 -10.76 -2.23 -0.29
C GLN A 323 -10.26 -3.68 -0.23
N THR A 324 -9.89 -4.26 -1.37
CA THR A 324 -9.08 -5.48 -1.44
C THR A 324 -8.07 -5.37 -2.59
N ARG A 325 -6.89 -5.95 -2.37
CA ARG A 325 -5.85 -6.06 -3.40
C ARG A 325 -5.03 -7.34 -3.20
N PRO A 326 -4.44 -7.90 -4.28
CA PRO A 326 -3.48 -8.99 -4.15
C PRO A 326 -2.28 -8.58 -3.31
N GLU A 327 -1.83 -9.48 -2.43
CA GLU A 327 -0.54 -9.34 -1.78
C GLU A 327 0.54 -9.83 -2.77
N THR A 328 1.41 -8.91 -3.21
CA THR A 328 2.33 -9.18 -4.33
C THR A 328 3.76 -9.48 -3.91
N PHE A 329 4.17 -9.15 -2.69
CA PHE A 329 5.54 -9.34 -2.24
C PHE A 329 5.89 -10.81 -2.08
N TRP A 330 5.10 -11.56 -1.29
CA TRP A 330 5.34 -12.98 -1.04
C TRP A 330 4.99 -13.87 -2.23
N ALA A 331 4.06 -13.44 -3.07
CA ALA A 331 3.75 -14.14 -4.31
C ALA A 331 4.99 -14.25 -5.26
N ARG A 332 5.95 -13.31 -5.14
CA ARG A 332 7.20 -13.29 -5.90
C ARG A 332 8.34 -14.04 -5.23
N MET A 333 8.31 -14.22 -3.91
CA MET A 333 9.35 -14.93 -3.18
C MET A 333 9.08 -16.43 -3.14
N LYS A 334 9.94 -17.20 -3.79
CA LYS A 334 9.99 -18.65 -3.58
C LYS A 334 10.47 -18.90 -2.16
N THR A 335 9.66 -19.58 -1.37
CA THR A 335 9.80 -20.03 0.04
C THR A 335 11.12 -19.68 0.75
N PRO A 336 11.10 -18.90 1.85
CA PRO A 336 12.29 -18.67 2.65
C PRO A 336 12.67 -19.93 3.41
N SER A 337 13.94 -20.30 3.36
CA SER A 337 14.52 -21.32 4.25
C SER A 337 14.51 -20.80 5.69
N GLU A 338 13.95 -21.55 6.61
CA GLU A 338 14.05 -21.33 8.06
C GLU A 338 15.51 -21.39 8.49
N GLY A 339 16.12 -20.23 8.70
CA GLY A 339 17.44 -20.10 9.33
C GLY A 339 17.29 -19.40 10.66
N ARG A 340 17.22 -20.12 11.76
CA ARG A 340 17.44 -19.54 13.10
C ARG A 340 18.89 -19.09 13.20
N SER A 341 19.09 -17.77 13.35
CA SER A 341 20.42 -17.24 13.70
C SER A 341 20.79 -17.64 15.13
N PRO A 342 22.03 -18.08 15.40
CA PRO A 342 22.47 -18.40 16.74
C PRO A 342 22.49 -17.14 17.62
N VAL A 343 22.00 -17.29 18.84
CA VAL A 343 22.04 -16.25 19.88
C VAL A 343 23.50 -16.09 20.33
N LEU A 344 24.11 -14.95 19.96
CA LEU A 344 25.42 -14.51 20.47
C LEU A 344 25.21 -13.34 21.43
N ASP A 345 26.15 -13.14 22.37
CA ASP A 345 26.18 -12.04 23.33
C ASP A 345 26.30 -10.69 22.60
N ARG A 346 25.18 -10.07 22.26
CA ARG A 346 25.11 -8.85 21.46
C ARG A 346 24.27 -7.80 22.17
N VAL A 347 24.72 -6.55 22.09
CA VAL A 347 23.96 -5.42 22.65
C VAL A 347 22.86 -5.03 21.68
N VAL A 348 21.63 -5.40 22.01
CA VAL A 348 20.43 -4.91 21.33
C VAL A 348 20.17 -3.49 21.83
N VAL A 349 20.20 -2.52 20.92
CA VAL A 349 19.95 -1.11 21.24
C VAL A 349 18.48 -0.75 21.12
N VAL A 350 17.81 -1.31 20.11
CA VAL A 350 16.40 -1.05 19.82
C VAL A 350 15.72 -2.33 19.38
N GLN A 351 14.46 -2.48 19.77
CA GLN A 351 13.58 -3.57 19.34
C GLN A 351 12.25 -2.99 18.85
N GLY A 352 11.73 -3.57 17.76
CA GLY A 352 10.45 -3.24 17.16
C GLY A 352 9.81 -4.43 16.47
N LEU A 353 8.84 -4.15 15.61
CA LEU A 353 8.16 -5.17 14.82
C LEU A 353 8.93 -5.39 13.51
N ALA A 354 9.20 -6.65 13.16
CA ALA A 354 9.70 -7.03 11.85
C ALA A 354 8.64 -6.66 10.79
N ALA A 355 9.01 -5.80 9.84
CA ALA A 355 8.08 -5.27 8.86
C ALA A 355 8.43 -5.64 7.42
N SER A 356 9.72 -5.64 7.07
CA SER A 356 10.25 -6.15 5.82
C SER A 356 11.52 -6.93 6.12
N PRO A 357 11.59 -8.24 5.81
CA PRO A 357 12.69 -9.09 6.25
C PRO A 357 13.99 -8.74 5.54
N GLY A 358 15.09 -8.84 6.25
CA GLY A 358 16.42 -8.64 5.70
C GLY A 358 17.43 -8.25 6.77
N LEU A 359 18.69 -8.11 6.35
CA LEU A 359 19.84 -7.77 7.18
C LEU A 359 20.61 -6.65 6.51
N HIS A 360 20.91 -5.60 7.27
CA HIS A 360 21.75 -4.52 6.76
C HIS A 360 22.59 -3.90 7.87
N ALA A 361 23.84 -3.60 7.55
CA ALA A 361 24.71 -2.83 8.42
C ALA A 361 25.11 -1.52 7.74
N GLY A 362 25.02 -0.42 8.49
CA GLY A 362 25.28 0.90 7.94
C GLY A 362 25.26 1.99 9.01
N ARG A 363 25.39 3.22 8.57
CA ARG A 363 25.39 4.39 9.45
C ARG A 363 23.95 4.87 9.65
N ALA A 364 23.54 5.03 10.90
CA ALA A 364 22.24 5.58 11.21
C ALA A 364 22.17 7.08 10.86
N LYS A 365 21.04 7.48 10.31
CA LYS A 365 20.65 8.87 10.06
C LYS A 365 19.28 9.12 10.70
N ILE A 366 19.32 9.88 11.79
CA ILE A 366 18.07 10.29 12.45
C ILE A 366 17.54 11.51 11.69
N VAL A 367 16.43 11.30 10.98
CA VAL A 367 15.78 12.32 10.14
C VAL A 367 14.39 12.57 10.70
N VAL A 368 14.16 13.76 11.25
CA VAL A 368 12.89 14.13 11.88
C VAL A 368 11.92 14.70 10.86
N GLY A 369 12.42 15.44 9.88
CA GLY A 369 11.61 16.07 8.83
C GLY A 369 12.12 15.76 7.43
N LEU A 370 11.19 15.72 6.46
CA LEU A 370 11.49 15.42 5.07
C LEU A 370 12.54 16.39 4.48
N GLN A 371 12.50 17.66 4.89
CA GLN A 371 13.42 18.72 4.43
C GLN A 371 14.89 18.41 4.77
N ASP A 372 15.12 17.65 5.83
CA ASP A 372 16.48 17.26 6.24
C ASP A 372 16.95 15.99 5.52
N ALA A 373 16.03 15.17 5.02
CA ALA A 373 16.34 13.90 4.38
C ALA A 373 17.30 14.06 3.20
N GLY A 374 17.04 15.02 2.31
CA GLY A 374 17.87 15.28 1.14
C GLY A 374 19.31 15.73 1.46
N ARG A 375 19.54 16.32 2.65
CA ARG A 375 20.88 16.76 3.09
C ARG A 375 21.62 15.68 3.86
N MET A 376 20.90 14.83 4.59
CA MET A 376 21.48 13.91 5.56
C MET A 376 21.66 12.49 5.03
N MET A 377 20.74 12.02 4.16
CA MET A 377 20.74 10.65 3.66
C MET A 377 21.78 10.44 2.54
N LYS A 378 22.49 9.33 2.63
CA LYS A 378 23.36 8.79 1.57
C LYS A 378 22.94 7.37 1.25
N GLU A 379 23.39 6.89 0.10
CA GLU A 379 23.16 5.49 -0.28
C GLU A 379 23.60 4.52 0.82
N LYS A 380 22.71 3.55 1.11
CA LYS A 380 22.91 2.48 2.11
C LYS A 380 23.01 2.95 3.56
N ASP A 381 22.69 4.21 3.87
CA ASP A 381 22.49 4.63 5.26
C ASP A 381 21.24 3.95 5.86
N ILE A 382 21.21 3.82 7.18
CA ILE A 382 20.01 3.37 7.91
C ILE A 382 19.16 4.60 8.20
N LEU A 383 18.00 4.69 7.57
CA LEU A 383 17.00 5.74 7.84
C LEU A 383 16.34 5.48 9.18
N VAL A 384 16.48 6.39 10.12
CA VAL A 384 15.81 6.35 11.42
C VAL A 384 14.91 7.57 11.54
N THR A 385 13.61 7.35 11.68
CA THR A 385 12.63 8.43 11.77
C THR A 385 11.47 8.05 12.69
N ARG A 386 10.64 9.02 13.03
CA ARG A 386 9.47 8.74 13.84
C ARG A 386 8.46 7.91 13.03
N MET A 387 8.18 8.31 11.80
CA MET A 387 7.22 7.67 10.91
C MET A 387 7.52 8.11 9.47
N THR A 388 7.10 7.33 8.47
CA THR A 388 7.16 7.73 7.07
C THR A 388 5.76 7.95 6.49
N ASN A 389 5.69 8.79 5.47
CA ASN A 389 4.54 8.95 4.60
C ASN A 389 5.01 8.78 3.14
N PRO A 390 4.11 8.79 2.16
CA PRO A 390 4.47 8.59 0.76
C PRO A 390 5.57 9.51 0.20
N ASP A 391 5.74 10.71 0.75
CA ASP A 391 6.76 11.66 0.30
C ASP A 391 8.19 11.23 0.68
N TRP A 392 8.32 10.27 1.60
CA TRP A 392 9.62 9.68 1.99
C TRP A 392 10.15 8.64 1.00
N VAL A 393 9.34 8.18 0.04
CA VAL A 393 9.69 7.09 -0.89
C VAL A 393 11.05 7.27 -1.58
N PRO A 394 11.42 8.47 -2.10
CA PRO A 394 12.74 8.68 -2.72
C PRO A 394 13.90 8.42 -1.75
N TYR A 395 13.74 8.78 -0.48
CA TYR A 395 14.77 8.60 0.56
C TYR A 395 14.79 7.18 1.12
N MET A 396 13.64 6.54 1.19
CA MET A 396 13.53 5.13 1.56
C MET A 396 14.28 4.25 0.56
N LYS A 397 14.20 4.57 -0.74
CA LYS A 397 14.84 3.81 -1.81
C LYS A 397 16.37 3.77 -1.72
N ILE A 398 17.01 4.87 -1.32
CA ILE A 398 18.47 4.94 -1.16
C ILE A 398 18.93 4.37 0.19
N ALA A 399 18.00 4.17 1.14
CA ALA A 399 18.33 3.59 2.43
C ALA A 399 18.69 2.11 2.32
N GLY A 400 19.66 1.67 3.10
CA GLY A 400 20.00 0.25 3.22
C GLY A 400 19.11 -0.50 4.21
N ALA A 401 18.54 0.22 5.20
CA ALA A 401 17.50 -0.26 6.10
C ALA A 401 16.68 0.91 6.65
N ILE A 402 15.48 0.62 7.15
CA ILE A 402 14.55 1.61 7.69
C ILE A 402 14.13 1.19 9.11
N VAL A 403 14.15 2.15 10.04
CA VAL A 403 13.69 1.97 11.42
C VAL A 403 12.77 3.11 11.78
N THR A 404 11.49 2.80 12.13
CA THR A 404 10.54 3.82 12.57
C THR A 404 10.10 3.61 14.01
N GLU A 405 9.92 4.72 14.76
CA GLU A 405 9.44 4.65 16.15
C GLU A 405 7.99 4.20 16.25
N ASP A 406 7.15 4.73 15.36
CA ASP A 406 5.72 4.48 15.29
C ASP A 406 5.39 3.55 14.11
N GLY A 407 4.18 3.02 14.10
CA GLY A 407 3.63 2.18 13.05
C GLY A 407 3.53 0.70 13.41
N GLY A 408 2.64 0.01 12.71
CA GLY A 408 2.46 -1.45 12.71
C GLY A 408 2.96 -2.09 11.41
N THR A 409 2.75 -3.38 11.25
CA THR A 409 3.19 -4.13 10.06
C THR A 409 2.43 -3.75 8.79
N THR A 410 1.38 -2.94 8.93
CA THR A 410 0.51 -2.42 7.85
C THR A 410 0.74 -0.95 7.53
N CYS A 411 1.62 -0.25 8.26
CA CYS A 411 1.89 1.17 8.02
C CYS A 411 2.67 1.39 6.71
N HIS A 412 2.69 2.64 6.24
CA HIS A 412 3.38 3.04 5.01
C HIS A 412 4.83 2.54 4.96
N ALA A 413 5.62 2.73 6.05
CA ALA A 413 7.00 2.25 6.11
C ALA A 413 7.10 0.74 5.83
N ALA A 414 6.22 -0.05 6.44
CA ALA A 414 6.19 -1.50 6.29
C ALA A 414 5.85 -1.95 4.87
N ILE A 415 4.79 -1.39 4.29
CA ILE A 415 4.31 -1.75 2.95
C ILE A 415 5.37 -1.42 1.90
N VAL A 416 5.82 -0.16 1.87
CA VAL A 416 6.77 0.31 0.86
C VAL A 416 8.14 -0.38 0.99
N SER A 417 8.60 -0.62 2.23
CA SER A 417 9.86 -1.35 2.44
C SER A 417 9.80 -2.78 1.91
N ARG A 418 8.68 -3.49 2.09
CA ARG A 418 8.46 -4.82 1.51
C ARG A 418 8.49 -4.78 -0.02
N GLU A 419 7.77 -3.84 -0.63
CA GLU A 419 7.73 -3.69 -2.09
C GLU A 419 9.11 -3.41 -2.69
N MET A 420 9.96 -2.66 -1.97
CA MET A 420 11.33 -2.34 -2.38
C MET A 420 12.35 -3.41 -1.97
N GLY A 421 11.98 -4.39 -1.14
CA GLY A 421 12.90 -5.39 -0.60
C GLY A 421 13.93 -4.80 0.37
N ILE A 422 13.63 -3.68 1.05
CA ILE A 422 14.51 -3.00 1.99
C ILE A 422 14.20 -3.49 3.41
N PRO A 423 15.21 -3.93 4.19
CA PRO A 423 15.01 -4.31 5.58
C PRO A 423 14.31 -3.22 6.40
N CYS A 424 13.23 -3.54 7.10
CA CYS A 424 12.46 -2.55 7.85
C CYS A 424 11.99 -3.06 9.21
N ILE A 425 12.20 -2.23 10.24
CA ILE A 425 11.65 -2.40 11.58
C ILE A 425 10.74 -1.21 11.89
N VAL A 426 9.53 -1.48 12.34
CA VAL A 426 8.55 -0.45 12.72
C VAL A 426 8.15 -0.58 14.19
N GLY A 427 7.55 0.46 14.77
CA GLY A 427 7.16 0.45 16.18
C GLY A 427 8.35 0.35 17.15
N ALA A 428 9.53 0.73 16.70
CA ALA A 428 10.79 0.68 17.44
C ALA A 428 10.89 1.90 18.39
N ARG A 429 10.15 1.87 19.48
CA ARG A 429 9.99 3.00 20.42
C ARG A 429 11.30 3.61 20.85
N ASN A 430 11.36 4.94 20.81
CA ASN A 430 12.54 5.74 21.14
C ASN A 430 13.78 5.50 20.24
N ALA A 431 13.64 4.90 19.06
CA ALA A 431 14.74 4.66 18.14
C ALA A 431 15.50 5.95 17.81
N THR A 432 14.79 7.08 17.61
CA THR A 432 15.39 8.39 17.33
C THR A 432 16.21 8.95 18.50
N LYS A 433 15.97 8.47 19.73
CA LYS A 433 16.70 8.87 20.94
C LYS A 433 17.83 7.91 21.29
N LEU A 434 17.65 6.62 21.02
CA LEU A 434 18.59 5.55 21.37
C LEU A 434 19.69 5.38 20.32
N LEU A 435 19.37 5.55 19.06
CA LEU A 435 20.33 5.53 17.97
C LEU A 435 20.99 6.92 17.82
N GLN A 436 22.17 6.98 17.22
CA GLN A 436 22.92 8.22 17.05
C GLN A 436 23.33 8.39 15.59
N THR A 437 23.07 9.57 15.03
CA THR A 437 23.45 9.91 13.65
C THR A 437 24.96 9.74 13.45
N GLY A 438 25.32 9.03 12.38
CA GLY A 438 26.71 8.78 11.99
C GLY A 438 27.35 7.55 12.62
N LYS A 439 26.75 6.96 13.66
CA LYS A 439 27.22 5.69 14.24
C LYS A 439 26.76 4.51 13.40
N GLU A 440 27.53 3.44 13.44
CA GLU A 440 27.26 2.19 12.73
C GLU A 440 26.39 1.25 13.57
N TYR A 441 25.41 0.64 12.93
CA TYR A 441 24.50 -0.32 13.51
C TYR A 441 24.22 -1.45 12.52
N THR A 442 23.77 -2.59 13.04
CA THR A 442 23.28 -3.70 12.24
C THR A 442 21.78 -3.89 12.52
N VAL A 443 20.98 -3.79 11.46
CA VAL A 443 19.54 -3.99 11.48
C VAL A 443 19.24 -5.43 11.09
N ASP A 444 18.70 -6.23 12.02
CA ASP A 444 18.12 -7.54 11.76
C ASP A 444 16.60 -7.40 11.72
N ALA A 445 16.10 -7.13 10.53
CA ALA A 445 14.67 -6.92 10.33
C ALA A 445 13.86 -8.23 10.30
N LYS A 446 14.52 -9.40 10.34
CA LYS A 446 13.84 -10.69 10.56
C LYS A 446 13.53 -10.88 12.05
N ALA A 447 14.48 -10.53 12.90
CA ALA A 447 14.33 -10.61 14.35
C ALA A 447 13.65 -9.37 14.96
N GLY A 448 13.50 -8.26 14.20
CA GLY A 448 12.97 -6.99 14.70
C GLY A 448 13.91 -6.25 15.65
N VAL A 449 15.21 -6.41 15.51
CA VAL A 449 16.21 -5.84 16.44
C VAL A 449 17.30 -5.06 15.72
N VAL A 450 17.82 -4.04 16.42
CA VAL A 450 18.99 -3.25 15.97
C VAL A 450 20.13 -3.47 16.95
N TYR A 451 21.25 -3.95 16.44
CA TYR A 451 22.48 -4.17 17.21
C TYR A 451 23.44 -2.99 17.09
N GLN A 452 24.23 -2.75 18.14
CA GLN A 452 25.28 -1.76 18.08
C GLN A 452 26.47 -2.27 17.24
N GLY A 453 26.95 -1.44 16.32
CA GLY A 453 28.12 -1.71 15.47
C GLY A 453 27.84 -2.63 14.29
N LEU A 454 28.92 -3.01 13.61
CA LEU A 454 28.90 -3.97 12.50
C LEU A 454 28.97 -5.39 13.06
N VAL A 455 27.97 -6.19 12.81
CA VAL A 455 27.90 -7.59 13.24
C VAL A 455 28.06 -8.49 12.02
N GLU A 456 29.33 -8.77 11.65
CA GLU A 456 29.69 -9.53 10.44
C GLU A 456 29.05 -10.94 10.40
N GLU A 457 28.85 -11.56 11.55
CA GLU A 457 28.27 -12.92 11.64
C GLU A 457 26.78 -12.93 11.29
N VAL A 458 26.07 -11.82 11.49
CA VAL A 458 24.67 -11.64 11.07
C VAL A 458 24.59 -11.39 9.57
N LEU A 459 25.62 -10.72 9.02
CA LEU A 459 25.68 -10.35 7.60
C LEU A 459 26.14 -11.50 6.70
N LYS A 460 26.82 -12.51 7.25
CA LYS A 460 27.18 -13.71 6.48
C LYS A 460 25.90 -14.50 6.21
N PRO A 461 25.55 -14.80 4.96
CA PRO A 461 24.49 -15.74 4.68
C PRO A 461 24.80 -17.01 5.48
N ALA A 462 23.85 -17.50 6.27
CA ALA A 462 23.97 -18.78 6.93
C ALA A 462 24.43 -19.76 5.85
N GLY A 463 25.65 -20.27 6.00
CA GLY A 463 26.26 -21.14 5.01
C GLY A 463 25.27 -22.30 4.81
N VAL A 464 24.56 -22.26 3.71
CA VAL A 464 23.91 -23.44 3.22
C VAL A 464 25.07 -24.39 3.00
N ALA A 465 25.24 -25.34 3.92
CA ALA A 465 26.02 -26.51 3.64
C ALA A 465 25.37 -27.11 2.40
N VAL A 466 25.94 -26.81 1.25
CA VAL A 466 25.59 -27.45 0.01
C VAL A 466 25.96 -28.90 0.27
N GLN A 467 25.04 -29.69 0.78
CA GLN A 467 25.11 -31.11 0.59
C GLN A 467 25.21 -31.30 -0.92
N GLN A 468 26.41 -31.60 -1.36
CA GLN A 468 26.63 -32.08 -2.71
C GLN A 468 25.85 -33.41 -2.77
N ILE A 469 24.59 -33.31 -3.10
CA ILE A 469 23.85 -34.47 -3.60
C ILE A 469 24.59 -34.81 -4.90
N PRO A 470 25.16 -36.01 -5.05
CA PRO A 470 25.76 -36.41 -6.29
C PRO A 470 24.63 -36.45 -7.32
N THR A 471 24.46 -35.38 -8.06
CA THR A 471 23.47 -35.30 -9.11
C THR A 471 23.99 -36.13 -10.28
N VAL A 472 23.59 -37.39 -10.31
CA VAL A 472 23.54 -38.12 -11.57
C VAL A 472 22.44 -37.46 -12.38
N ILE A 473 22.83 -36.48 -13.21
CA ILE A 473 21.91 -35.82 -14.15
C ILE A 473 21.53 -36.88 -15.18
N PRO A 474 20.27 -37.36 -15.22
CA PRO A 474 19.87 -38.27 -16.29
C PRO A 474 20.01 -37.54 -17.62
N VAL A 475 20.68 -38.16 -18.57
CA VAL A 475 20.77 -37.64 -19.94
C VAL A 475 19.37 -37.72 -20.53
N THR A 476 18.71 -36.61 -20.62
CA THR A 476 17.39 -36.49 -21.27
C THR A 476 17.57 -35.97 -22.69
N SER A 477 16.74 -36.46 -23.61
CA SER A 477 16.69 -35.97 -25.00
C SER A 477 15.97 -34.60 -25.12
N THR A 478 15.49 -34.04 -24.00
CA THR A 478 14.77 -32.78 -23.97
C THR A 478 15.75 -31.62 -23.95
N ARG A 479 15.67 -30.73 -24.92
CA ARG A 479 16.40 -29.46 -24.97
C ARG A 479 15.58 -28.37 -24.34
N ILE A 480 16.13 -27.67 -23.33
CA ILE A 480 15.50 -26.51 -22.68
C ILE A 480 16.07 -25.25 -23.37
N TYR A 481 15.18 -24.46 -23.94
CA TYR A 481 15.52 -23.16 -24.49
C TYR A 481 15.07 -22.09 -23.50
N VAL A 482 15.96 -21.14 -23.17
CA VAL A 482 15.66 -19.99 -22.31
C VAL A 482 15.56 -18.75 -23.20
N ASN A 483 14.44 -18.07 -23.14
CA ASN A 483 14.27 -16.80 -23.83
C ASN A 483 14.89 -15.68 -22.98
N ILE A 484 15.94 -15.02 -23.47
CA ILE A 484 16.64 -13.95 -22.76
C ILE A 484 16.30 -12.64 -23.49
N SER A 485 15.46 -11.82 -22.86
CA SER A 485 14.98 -10.56 -23.43
C SER A 485 15.93 -9.36 -23.21
N LEU A 486 16.97 -9.51 -22.38
CA LEU A 486 17.94 -8.46 -22.06
C LEU A 486 19.36 -8.91 -22.48
N PRO A 487 20.06 -8.16 -23.37
CA PRO A 487 21.41 -8.50 -23.83
C PRO A 487 22.42 -8.67 -22.68
N GLU A 488 22.31 -7.87 -21.63
CA GLU A 488 23.20 -7.89 -20.46
C GLU A 488 23.06 -9.17 -19.61
N LEU A 489 21.95 -9.86 -19.69
CA LEU A 489 21.74 -11.16 -19.06
C LEU A 489 22.31 -12.32 -19.89
N ALA A 490 22.49 -12.14 -21.18
CA ALA A 490 23.01 -13.17 -22.05
C ALA A 490 24.48 -13.53 -21.69
N GLU A 491 25.33 -12.52 -21.43
CA GLU A 491 26.71 -12.74 -20.98
C GLU A 491 26.77 -13.44 -19.58
N LYS A 492 25.88 -13.08 -18.69
CA LYS A 492 25.79 -13.68 -17.35
C LYS A 492 25.31 -15.13 -17.36
N VAL A 493 24.46 -15.49 -18.32
CA VAL A 493 23.95 -16.85 -18.52
C VAL A 493 24.97 -17.71 -19.30
N ALA A 494 25.64 -17.14 -20.33
CA ALA A 494 26.67 -17.80 -21.07
C ALA A 494 27.92 -18.18 -20.23
N GLY A 495 28.22 -17.38 -19.19
CA GLY A 495 29.30 -17.65 -18.25
C GLY A 495 28.99 -18.77 -17.22
N ARG A 496 27.74 -19.20 -17.07
CA ARG A 496 27.39 -20.37 -16.28
C ARG A 496 27.58 -21.63 -17.12
N ARG A 497 28.58 -22.44 -16.81
CA ARG A 497 28.81 -23.74 -17.42
C ARG A 497 27.59 -24.66 -17.25
N THR A 498 26.57 -24.48 -18.04
CA THR A 498 25.59 -25.51 -18.33
C THR A 498 26.11 -26.28 -19.58
N ARG A 499 26.31 -27.55 -19.43
CA ARG A 499 26.88 -28.44 -20.51
C ARG A 499 25.95 -28.63 -21.69
N THR A 500 25.14 -27.65 -22.05
CA THR A 500 24.34 -27.65 -23.28
C THR A 500 23.86 -26.23 -23.57
N VAL A 501 24.75 -25.39 -24.07
CA VAL A 501 24.38 -24.29 -24.96
C VAL A 501 25.10 -24.61 -26.25
N SER A 502 24.40 -25.25 -27.15
CA SER A 502 24.84 -25.29 -28.55
C SER A 502 24.22 -24.08 -29.23
N ASP A 503 25.08 -23.22 -29.67
CA ASP A 503 24.95 -22.18 -30.66
C ASP A 503 23.54 -21.84 -31.17
N CYS A 504 23.10 -20.64 -30.83
CA CYS A 504 22.27 -19.77 -31.67
C CYS A 504 22.91 -18.39 -31.71
#